data_bfa5c85e8b338757822f4d650c4d287e
#
_entry.id   bfa5c85e8b338757822f4d650c4d287e
#
_cell.length_a   1.000
_cell.length_b   1.000
_cell.length_c   1.000
_cell.angle_alpha   90.00
_cell.angle_beta   90.00
_cell.angle_gamma   90.00
#
_symmetry.space_group_name_H-M   'P 1'
#
loop_
_entity.id
_entity.type
_entity.pdbx_description
1 polymer ?
#
loop_
_entity_poly.entity_id
_entity_poly.type
_entity_poly.pdbx_seq_one_letter_code
_entity_poly.pdbx_strand_id
1 'polypeptide(L)'
;MNDYNHYFHFPREEWRKLEVSKDQILTAEELEEIRGLNDRISLQDISEIYLPLIKLIAIQYHEAIFIHGEKMEYLKKKESRAPFIIALAGSVAVGKSTTARVFKLMLDRWFSKTRQVELVTTDGFLYPNKVLEERGIMDKKGFPESYDRDRFAKFLTDLKANKEDVEIPLYSHFTYDVLDETRVIH
;
A
#
# COMPACT_ATOMS: atom_id res chain seq x y z
N MET A 1 6.50 -30.01 -17.76
CA MET A 1 6.98 -28.62 -17.93
C MET A 1 5.79 -27.71 -17.64
N ASN A 2 5.82 -26.96 -16.54
CA ASN A 2 4.74 -26.02 -16.21
C ASN A 2 4.98 -24.72 -16.98
N ASP A 3 4.19 -24.48 -18.02
CA ASP A 3 4.28 -23.32 -18.91
C ASP A 3 3.68 -22.01 -18.31
N TYR A 4 3.75 -21.81 -17.00
CA TYR A 4 3.30 -20.56 -16.36
C TYR A 4 4.45 -19.61 -16.04
N ASN A 5 5.54 -19.63 -16.80
CA ASN A 5 6.72 -18.79 -16.57
C ASN A 5 6.58 -17.39 -17.19
N HIS A 6 5.51 -16.67 -16.84
CA HIS A 6 5.40 -15.24 -17.12
C HIS A 6 6.03 -14.35 -16.03
N TYR A 7 6.66 -14.96 -15.01
CA TYR A 7 7.27 -14.27 -13.89
C TYR A 7 8.77 -14.51 -13.87
N PHE A 8 9.53 -13.44 -13.66
CA PHE A 8 10.94 -13.57 -13.31
C PHE A 8 11.04 -14.06 -11.86
N HIS A 9 11.74 -15.15 -11.63
CA HIS A 9 12.03 -15.66 -10.30
C HIS A 9 13.47 -15.30 -9.92
N PHE A 10 13.60 -14.54 -8.84
CA PHE A 10 14.90 -14.15 -8.28
C PHE A 10 15.11 -14.86 -6.95
N PRO A 11 16.09 -15.78 -6.81
CA PRO A 11 16.55 -16.22 -5.51
C PRO A 11 17.05 -15.03 -4.69
N ARG A 12 16.88 -15.09 -3.35
CA ARG A 12 17.33 -14.01 -2.45
C ARG A 12 18.78 -13.60 -2.70
N GLU A 13 19.67 -14.59 -2.96
CA GLU A 13 21.08 -14.38 -3.24
C GLU A 13 21.37 -13.56 -4.51
N GLU A 14 20.50 -13.63 -5.49
CA GLU A 14 20.60 -12.82 -6.71
C GLU A 14 19.92 -11.47 -6.50
N TRP A 15 18.75 -11.45 -5.87
CA TRP A 15 17.99 -10.24 -5.62
C TRP A 15 18.77 -9.23 -4.78
N ARG A 16 19.44 -9.66 -3.71
CA ARG A 16 20.25 -8.79 -2.85
C ARG A 16 21.48 -8.18 -3.52
N LYS A 17 21.92 -8.72 -4.68
CA LYS A 17 23.03 -8.17 -5.47
C LYS A 17 22.62 -7.00 -6.35
N LEU A 18 21.33 -6.73 -6.49
CA LEU A 18 20.86 -5.57 -7.21
C LEU A 18 21.34 -4.31 -6.48
N GLU A 19 22.18 -3.53 -7.15
CA GLU A 19 22.80 -2.35 -6.55
C GLU A 19 21.78 -1.25 -6.27
N VAL A 20 21.73 -0.80 -5.02
CA VAL A 20 20.90 0.31 -4.57
C VAL A 20 21.72 1.14 -3.57
N SER A 21 21.59 2.47 -3.62
CA SER A 21 22.22 3.35 -2.65
C SER A 21 21.73 2.99 -1.23
N LYS A 22 22.68 2.82 -0.30
CA LYS A 22 22.40 2.47 1.09
C LYS A 22 21.92 3.66 1.94
N ASP A 23 21.91 4.87 1.40
CA ASP A 23 21.47 6.07 2.12
C ASP A 23 19.98 6.07 2.47
N GLN A 24 19.26 5.07 1.98
CA GLN A 24 17.81 4.91 2.13
C GLN A 24 17.42 3.80 3.11
N ILE A 25 18.37 3.21 3.83
CA ILE A 25 18.10 2.13 4.78
C ILE A 25 17.49 2.71 6.06
N LEU A 26 16.54 2.01 6.65
CA LEU A 26 15.97 2.34 7.95
C LEU A 26 16.99 2.15 9.06
N THR A 27 16.87 2.93 10.13
CA THR A 27 17.62 2.68 11.36
C THR A 27 16.98 1.55 12.17
N ALA A 28 17.69 1.03 13.17
CA ALA A 28 17.16 0.00 14.06
C ALA A 28 15.96 0.52 14.87
N GLU A 29 16.05 1.77 15.31
CA GLU A 29 15.00 2.46 16.07
C GLU A 29 13.73 2.62 15.24
N GLU A 30 13.85 3.09 14.00
CA GLU A 30 12.73 3.23 13.07
C GLU A 30 12.05 1.88 12.77
N LEU A 31 12.86 0.81 12.63
CA LEU A 31 12.33 -0.52 12.41
C LEU A 31 11.55 -1.03 13.62
N GLU A 32 12.04 -0.79 14.83
CA GLU A 32 11.33 -1.16 16.08
C GLU A 32 10.01 -0.41 16.23
N GLU A 33 9.95 0.87 15.87
CA GLU A 33 8.72 1.67 15.95
C GLU A 33 7.60 1.14 15.05
N ILE A 34 7.94 0.61 13.88
CA ILE A 34 6.96 0.14 12.91
C ILE A 34 6.69 -1.37 12.99
N ARG A 35 7.53 -2.11 13.70
CA ARG A 35 7.41 -3.56 13.83
C ARG A 35 6.27 -3.94 14.78
N GLY A 36 5.47 -4.91 14.40
CA GLY A 36 4.50 -5.53 15.30
C GLY A 36 5.18 -6.49 16.28
N LEU A 37 4.54 -6.77 17.41
CA LEU A 37 5.09 -7.61 18.49
C LEU A 37 5.61 -8.98 18.03
N ASN A 38 5.00 -9.56 16.99
CA ASN A 38 5.35 -10.89 16.49
C ASN A 38 6.09 -10.86 15.14
N ASP A 39 6.43 -9.67 14.64
CA ASP A 39 7.10 -9.55 13.35
C ASP A 39 8.58 -9.87 13.45
N ARG A 40 9.08 -10.66 12.51
CA ARG A 40 10.49 -11.11 12.48
C ARG A 40 11.31 -10.36 11.42
N ILE A 41 10.87 -9.20 10.99
CA ILE A 41 11.60 -8.40 10.01
C ILE A 41 12.89 -7.86 10.64
N SER A 42 13.99 -7.92 9.91
CA SER A 42 15.32 -7.47 10.32
C SER A 42 15.83 -6.36 9.39
N LEU A 43 16.85 -5.61 9.84
CA LEU A 43 17.56 -4.65 8.98
C LEU A 43 18.23 -5.33 7.78
N GLN A 44 18.60 -6.62 7.92
CA GLN A 44 19.10 -7.40 6.80
C GLN A 44 17.99 -7.62 5.75
N ASP A 45 16.77 -7.93 6.16
CA ASP A 45 15.65 -8.05 5.23
C ASP A 45 15.34 -6.71 4.56
N ILE A 46 15.42 -5.59 5.29
CA ILE A 46 15.27 -4.25 4.73
C ILE A 46 16.29 -4.02 3.61
N SER A 47 17.55 -4.33 3.85
CA SER A 47 18.62 -4.09 2.87
C SER A 47 18.60 -5.08 1.70
N GLU A 48 18.31 -6.35 1.96
CA GLU A 48 18.42 -7.42 0.95
C GLU A 48 17.15 -7.63 0.14
N ILE A 49 15.98 -7.31 0.68
CA ILE A 49 14.69 -7.60 0.04
C ILE A 49 13.96 -6.29 -0.29
N TYR A 50 13.73 -5.45 0.71
CA TYR A 50 12.88 -4.29 0.55
C TYR A 50 13.54 -3.17 -0.27
N LEU A 51 14.81 -2.90 -0.04
CA LEU A 51 15.49 -1.81 -0.75
C LEU A 51 15.54 -2.01 -2.27
N PRO A 52 15.92 -3.19 -2.81
CA PRO A 52 15.80 -3.44 -4.25
C PRO A 52 14.36 -3.36 -4.75
N LEU A 53 13.37 -3.80 -3.96
CA LEU A 53 11.96 -3.71 -4.34
C LEU A 53 11.46 -2.27 -4.40
N ILE A 54 11.85 -1.42 -3.45
CA ILE A 54 11.54 0.02 -3.48
C ILE A 54 12.15 0.68 -4.73
N LYS A 55 13.37 0.31 -5.12
CA LYS A 55 13.98 0.79 -6.36
C LYS A 55 13.15 0.41 -7.58
N LEU A 56 12.70 -0.83 -7.65
CA LEU A 56 11.86 -1.30 -8.75
C LEU A 56 10.52 -0.55 -8.80
N ILE A 57 9.88 -0.36 -7.63
CA ILE A 57 8.65 0.43 -7.50
C ILE A 57 8.88 1.88 -7.96
N ALA A 58 10.01 2.48 -7.58
CA ALA A 58 10.34 3.84 -8.00
C ALA A 58 10.53 3.95 -9.52
N ILE A 59 11.12 2.95 -10.16
CA ILE A 59 11.24 2.89 -11.63
C ILE A 59 9.83 2.86 -12.25
N GLN A 60 8.96 1.95 -11.79
CA GLN A 60 7.59 1.85 -12.30
C GLN A 60 6.79 3.15 -12.09
N TYR A 61 6.98 3.80 -10.94
CA TYR A 61 6.37 5.10 -10.65
C TYR A 61 6.82 6.17 -11.65
N HIS A 62 8.10 6.28 -11.93
CA HIS A 62 8.63 7.25 -12.89
C HIS A 62 8.14 6.98 -14.31
N GLU A 63 8.12 5.72 -14.75
CA GLU A 63 7.57 5.34 -16.04
C GLU A 63 6.07 5.69 -16.15
N ALA A 64 5.28 5.41 -15.12
CA ALA A 64 3.86 5.72 -15.09
C ALA A 64 3.61 7.23 -15.24
N ILE A 65 4.39 8.08 -14.54
CA ILE A 65 4.30 9.53 -14.64
C ILE A 65 4.71 10.01 -16.03
N PHE A 66 5.83 9.52 -16.55
CA PHE A 66 6.31 9.88 -17.88
C PHE A 66 5.25 9.58 -18.95
N ILE A 67 4.77 8.33 -18.98
CA ILE A 67 3.73 7.92 -19.94
C ILE A 67 2.44 8.73 -19.78
N HIS A 68 2.07 9.07 -18.54
CA HIS A 68 0.90 9.92 -18.31
C HIS A 68 1.09 11.32 -18.89
N GLY A 69 2.24 11.95 -18.64
CA GLY A 69 2.58 13.27 -19.19
C GLY A 69 2.51 13.29 -20.72
N GLU A 70 3.17 12.35 -21.39
CA GLU A 70 3.15 12.20 -22.85
C GLU A 70 1.74 12.07 -23.41
N LYS A 71 0.88 11.27 -22.72
CA LYS A 71 -0.52 11.12 -23.12
C LYS A 71 -1.31 12.43 -22.97
N MET A 72 -1.12 13.17 -21.87
CA MET A 72 -1.81 14.44 -21.65
C MET A 72 -1.39 15.50 -22.65
N GLU A 73 -0.10 15.57 -22.97
CA GLU A 73 0.42 16.45 -24.01
C GLU A 73 -0.18 16.12 -25.38
N TYR A 74 -0.14 14.85 -25.79
CA TYR A 74 -0.72 14.41 -27.05
C TYR A 74 -2.23 14.72 -27.17
N LEU A 75 -2.97 14.49 -26.08
CA LEU A 75 -4.41 14.74 -26.01
C LEU A 75 -4.77 16.22 -25.81
N LYS A 76 -3.78 17.10 -25.65
CA LYS A 76 -3.96 18.54 -25.32
C LYS A 76 -4.85 18.74 -24.08
N LYS A 77 -4.71 17.86 -23.08
CA LYS A 77 -5.41 17.92 -21.81
C LYS A 77 -4.53 18.56 -20.76
N LYS A 78 -5.15 19.27 -19.81
CA LYS A 78 -4.42 19.71 -18.61
C LYS A 78 -4.01 18.48 -17.81
N GLU A 79 -2.79 18.50 -17.29
CA GLU A 79 -2.27 17.43 -16.45
C GLU A 79 -3.14 17.28 -15.20
N SER A 80 -3.77 16.11 -15.08
CA SER A 80 -4.42 15.66 -13.85
C SER A 80 -3.62 14.46 -13.37
N ARG A 81 -2.94 14.58 -12.22
CA ARG A 81 -2.09 13.52 -11.69
C ARG A 81 -2.90 12.56 -10.83
N ALA A 82 -3.38 11.48 -11.41
CA ALA A 82 -3.90 10.40 -10.62
C ALA A 82 -2.79 9.79 -9.73
N PRO A 83 -3.07 9.45 -8.46
CA PRO A 83 -2.09 8.82 -7.60
C PRO A 83 -1.66 7.45 -8.13
N PHE A 84 -0.40 7.10 -7.88
CA PHE A 84 0.13 5.76 -8.13
C PHE A 84 -0.27 4.86 -6.96
N ILE A 85 -1.02 3.82 -7.24
CA ILE A 85 -1.59 2.94 -6.21
C ILE A 85 -0.78 1.64 -6.14
N ILE A 86 -0.27 1.33 -4.95
CA ILE A 86 0.40 0.08 -4.64
C ILE A 86 -0.55 -0.76 -3.78
N ALA A 87 -0.98 -1.91 -4.28
CA ALA A 87 -1.84 -2.83 -3.55
C ALA A 87 -1.01 -3.96 -2.91
N LEU A 88 -1.12 -4.12 -1.59
CA LEU A 88 -0.51 -5.22 -0.84
C LEU A 88 -1.57 -6.26 -0.49
N ALA A 89 -1.47 -7.44 -1.08
CA ALA A 89 -2.36 -8.56 -0.82
C ALA A 89 -1.61 -9.75 -0.20
N GLY A 90 -2.32 -10.58 0.54
CA GLY A 90 -1.78 -11.77 1.18
C GLY A 90 -2.73 -12.34 2.23
N SER A 91 -2.47 -13.54 2.70
CA SER A 91 -3.28 -14.20 3.73
C SER A 91 -3.22 -13.48 5.09
N VAL A 92 -4.04 -13.91 6.03
CA VAL A 92 -4.05 -13.37 7.40
C VAL A 92 -2.71 -13.63 8.07
N ALA A 93 -2.25 -12.68 8.89
CA ALA A 93 -1.03 -12.77 9.71
C ALA A 93 0.30 -12.99 8.96
N VAL A 94 0.38 -12.67 7.67
CA VAL A 94 1.65 -12.75 6.89
C VAL A 94 2.50 -11.48 6.95
N GLY A 95 2.18 -10.51 7.80
CA GLY A 95 2.97 -9.29 7.95
C GLY A 95 2.61 -8.17 6.95
N LYS A 96 1.43 -8.21 6.29
CA LYS A 96 1.00 -7.14 5.35
C LYS A 96 1.10 -5.74 5.93
N SER A 97 0.59 -5.55 7.15
CA SER A 97 0.57 -4.24 7.80
C SER A 97 1.98 -3.71 8.08
N THR A 98 2.90 -4.58 8.48
CA THR A 98 4.30 -4.22 8.70
C THR A 98 4.99 -3.90 7.38
N THR A 99 4.81 -4.74 6.36
CA THR A 99 5.31 -4.47 5.00
C THR A 99 4.80 -3.12 4.49
N ALA A 100 3.53 -2.80 4.70
CA ALA A 100 2.95 -1.52 4.28
C ALA A 100 3.58 -0.31 5.01
N ARG A 101 3.83 -0.44 6.33
CA ARG A 101 4.54 0.59 7.10
C ARG A 101 5.99 0.76 6.66
N VAL A 102 6.68 -0.35 6.39
CA VAL A 102 8.04 -0.33 5.81
C VAL A 102 8.03 0.39 4.46
N PHE A 103 7.11 0.04 3.58
CA PHE A 103 7.00 0.68 2.26
C PHE A 103 6.72 2.17 2.39
N LYS A 104 5.78 2.57 3.24
CA LYS A 104 5.50 3.99 3.45
C LYS A 104 6.77 4.74 3.86
N LEU A 105 7.46 4.26 4.88
CA LEU A 105 8.64 4.94 5.42
C LEU A 105 9.79 4.99 4.40
N MET A 106 10.03 3.88 3.68
CA MET A 106 11.08 3.82 2.67
C MET A 106 10.76 4.66 1.43
N LEU A 107 9.50 4.68 0.98
CA LEU A 107 9.08 5.50 -0.16
C LEU A 107 9.07 7.00 0.19
N ASP A 108 8.61 7.38 1.38
CA ASP A 108 8.72 8.76 1.88
C ASP A 108 10.18 9.24 1.83
N ARG A 109 11.11 8.39 2.24
CA ARG A 109 12.56 8.67 2.20
C ARG A 109 13.08 8.70 0.77
N TRP A 110 12.71 7.71 -0.04
CA TRP A 110 13.12 7.61 -1.44
C TRP A 110 12.77 8.86 -2.24
N PHE A 111 11.58 9.36 -2.05
CA PHE A 111 11.11 10.56 -2.74
C PHE A 111 11.48 11.87 -2.00
N SER A 112 12.30 11.79 -0.95
CA SER A 112 12.80 12.96 -0.17
C SER A 112 11.67 13.91 0.22
N LYS A 113 10.51 13.37 0.59
CA LYS A 113 9.29 14.10 0.95
C LYS A 113 8.73 15.00 -0.17
N THR A 114 9.23 14.88 -1.39
CA THR A 114 8.69 15.61 -2.55
C THR A 114 7.37 15.03 -3.05
N ARG A 115 7.00 13.87 -2.56
CA ARG A 115 5.74 13.16 -2.82
C ARG A 115 5.14 12.72 -1.50
N GLN A 116 3.82 12.84 -1.41
CA GLN A 116 3.07 12.34 -0.27
C GLN A 116 2.81 10.85 -0.46
N VAL A 117 3.16 10.03 0.53
CA VAL A 117 2.87 8.59 0.55
C VAL A 117 1.84 8.33 1.63
N GLU A 118 0.68 7.87 1.22
CA GLU A 118 -0.42 7.55 2.12
C GLU A 118 -0.61 6.05 2.28
N LEU A 119 -0.81 5.62 3.52
CA LEU A 119 -1.15 4.25 3.85
C LEU A 119 -2.65 4.16 4.14
N VAL A 120 -3.35 3.34 3.36
CA VAL A 120 -4.77 3.07 3.53
C VAL A 120 -4.99 1.60 3.81
N THR A 121 -5.64 1.28 4.92
CA THR A 121 -6.02 -0.09 5.25
C THR A 121 -7.42 -0.38 4.72
N THR A 122 -7.60 -1.54 4.11
CA THR A 122 -8.92 -1.95 3.58
C THR A 122 -9.93 -2.23 4.68
N ASP A 123 -9.48 -2.48 5.92
CA ASP A 123 -10.36 -2.78 7.05
C ASP A 123 -11.32 -1.63 7.39
N GLY A 124 -10.96 -0.38 7.08
CA GLY A 124 -11.86 0.77 7.21
C GLY A 124 -13.09 0.69 6.29
N PHE A 125 -13.04 -0.14 5.25
CA PHE A 125 -14.16 -0.36 4.34
C PHE A 125 -15.00 -1.60 4.69
N LEU A 126 -14.79 -2.22 5.86
CA LEU A 126 -15.70 -3.21 6.40
C LEU A 126 -17.04 -2.55 6.77
N TYR A 127 -18.11 -3.31 6.74
CA TYR A 127 -19.35 -2.89 7.41
C TYR A 127 -19.12 -2.83 8.92
N PRO A 128 -19.71 -1.86 9.64
CA PRO A 128 -19.69 -1.84 11.11
C PRO A 128 -20.23 -3.14 11.71
N ASN A 129 -19.70 -3.54 12.87
CA ASN A 129 -20.11 -4.77 13.55
C ASN A 129 -21.62 -4.89 13.68
N LYS A 130 -22.30 -3.81 14.04
CA LYS A 130 -23.76 -3.76 14.13
C LYS A 130 -24.43 -4.22 12.82
N VAL A 131 -23.94 -3.76 11.68
CA VAL A 131 -24.50 -4.14 10.36
C VAL A 131 -24.19 -5.59 10.04
N LEU A 132 -23.01 -6.09 10.41
CA LEU A 132 -22.63 -7.49 10.21
C LEU A 132 -23.49 -8.43 11.07
N GLU A 133 -23.81 -8.04 12.30
CA GLU A 133 -24.71 -8.76 13.20
C GLU A 133 -26.15 -8.78 12.66
N GLU A 134 -26.68 -7.62 12.26
CA GLU A 134 -28.02 -7.51 11.65
C GLU A 134 -28.17 -8.37 10.39
N ARG A 135 -27.08 -8.52 9.63
CA ARG A 135 -27.04 -9.37 8.41
C ARG A 135 -26.74 -10.84 8.70
N GLY A 136 -26.41 -11.19 9.94
CA GLY A 136 -26.03 -12.57 10.32
C GLY A 136 -24.74 -13.07 9.66
N ILE A 137 -23.78 -12.17 9.37
CA ILE A 137 -22.51 -12.49 8.71
C ILE A 137 -21.27 -12.05 9.53
N MET A 138 -21.43 -11.94 10.83
CA MET A 138 -20.30 -11.55 11.71
C MET A 138 -19.16 -12.58 11.66
N ASP A 139 -19.45 -13.86 11.46
CA ASP A 139 -18.51 -14.95 11.26
C ASP A 139 -17.68 -14.82 9.97
N LYS A 140 -18.17 -14.02 9.01
CA LYS A 140 -17.51 -13.74 7.73
C LYS A 140 -16.74 -12.42 7.71
N LYS A 141 -16.52 -11.82 8.88
CA LYS A 141 -15.75 -10.57 8.96
C LYS A 141 -14.32 -10.76 8.39
N GLY A 142 -13.93 -9.90 7.46
CA GLY A 142 -12.68 -10.00 6.69
C GLY A 142 -12.81 -10.77 5.36
N PHE A 143 -13.95 -11.43 5.11
CA PHE A 143 -14.27 -11.99 3.80
C PHE A 143 -14.95 -10.95 2.90
N PRO A 144 -15.01 -11.18 1.57
CA PRO A 144 -15.52 -10.18 0.61
C PRO A 144 -16.94 -9.67 0.91
N GLU A 145 -17.79 -10.48 1.53
CA GLU A 145 -19.17 -10.14 1.88
C GLU A 145 -19.28 -9.12 3.01
N SER A 146 -18.25 -9.02 3.83
CA SER A 146 -18.20 -8.10 4.98
C SER A 146 -17.74 -6.68 4.61
N TYR A 147 -17.34 -6.46 3.37
CA TYR A 147 -16.87 -5.16 2.90
C TYR A 147 -17.99 -4.36 2.22
N ASP A 148 -18.02 -3.06 2.50
CA ASP A 148 -18.77 -2.07 1.72
C ASP A 148 -18.02 -1.79 0.40
N ARG A 149 -18.30 -2.66 -0.58
CA ARG A 149 -17.63 -2.61 -1.88
C ARG A 149 -17.96 -1.35 -2.66
N ASP A 150 -19.14 -0.80 -2.49
CA ASP A 150 -19.56 0.42 -3.18
C ASP A 150 -18.80 1.62 -2.63
N ARG A 151 -18.65 1.71 -1.32
CA ARG A 151 -17.81 2.73 -0.66
C ARG A 151 -16.35 2.62 -1.08
N PHE A 152 -15.81 1.39 -1.14
CA PHE A 152 -14.44 1.17 -1.59
C PHE A 152 -14.23 1.51 -3.06
N ALA A 153 -15.14 1.11 -3.94
CA ALA A 153 -15.09 1.45 -5.36
C ALA A 153 -15.20 2.96 -5.59
N LYS A 154 -16.08 3.64 -4.83
CA LYS A 154 -16.18 5.09 -4.86
C LYS A 154 -14.87 5.76 -4.44
N PHE A 155 -14.25 5.32 -3.35
CA PHE A 155 -12.95 5.79 -2.87
C PHE A 155 -11.88 5.67 -3.98
N LEU A 156 -11.75 4.50 -4.62
CA LEU A 156 -10.79 4.29 -5.71
C LEU A 156 -11.10 5.18 -6.92
N THR A 157 -12.36 5.39 -7.22
CA THR A 157 -12.80 6.28 -8.32
C THR A 157 -12.43 7.72 -8.03
N ASP A 158 -12.67 8.20 -6.81
CA ASP A 158 -12.35 9.55 -6.38
C ASP A 158 -10.84 9.80 -6.39
N LEU A 159 -10.03 8.82 -5.94
CA LEU A 159 -8.57 8.84 -6.07
C LEU A 159 -8.12 8.93 -7.54
N LYS A 160 -8.65 8.07 -8.39
CA LYS A 160 -8.29 8.05 -9.82
C LYS A 160 -8.73 9.32 -10.56
N ALA A 161 -9.79 9.96 -10.11
CA ALA A 161 -10.23 11.25 -10.62
C ALA A 161 -9.42 12.44 -10.07
N ASN A 162 -8.42 12.17 -9.23
CA ASN A 162 -7.60 13.18 -8.55
C ASN A 162 -8.46 14.25 -7.85
N LYS A 163 -9.49 13.79 -7.14
CA LYS A 163 -10.31 14.70 -6.34
C LYS A 163 -9.49 15.22 -5.17
N GLU A 164 -9.69 16.50 -4.86
CA GLU A 164 -9.26 17.06 -3.59
C GLU A 164 -10.13 16.45 -2.47
N ASP A 165 -9.56 16.28 -1.29
CA ASP A 165 -10.28 15.86 -0.10
C ASP A 165 -10.97 14.48 -0.21
N VAL A 166 -10.18 13.44 -0.42
CA VAL A 166 -10.70 12.07 -0.43
C VAL A 166 -10.74 11.51 0.99
N GLU A 167 -11.93 11.13 1.44
CA GLU A 167 -12.15 10.56 2.77
C GLU A 167 -11.73 9.09 2.84
N ILE A 168 -10.98 8.75 3.90
CA ILE A 168 -10.61 7.39 4.24
C ILE A 168 -11.30 7.01 5.55
N PRO A 169 -12.12 5.96 5.55
CA PRO A 169 -12.69 5.44 6.79
C PRO A 169 -11.60 4.82 7.67
N LEU A 170 -11.75 4.98 8.97
CA LEU A 170 -10.81 4.47 9.96
C LEU A 170 -11.31 3.17 10.58
N TYR A 171 -10.38 2.30 10.97
CA TYR A 171 -10.64 1.06 11.67
C TYR A 171 -9.85 1.01 12.97
N SER A 172 -10.51 0.60 14.03
CA SER A 172 -9.89 0.42 15.34
C SER A 172 -9.60 -1.05 15.62
N HIS A 173 -8.32 -1.39 15.74
CA HIS A 173 -7.93 -2.73 16.22
C HIS A 173 -8.18 -2.93 17.71
N PHE A 174 -8.48 -1.87 18.46
CA PHE A 174 -8.84 -1.95 19.88
C PHE A 174 -10.28 -2.39 20.07
N THR A 175 -11.21 -1.74 19.34
CA THR A 175 -12.64 -2.09 19.36
C THR A 175 -13.00 -3.16 18.35
N TYR A 176 -12.08 -3.51 17.45
CA TYR A 176 -12.29 -4.39 16.29
C TYR A 176 -13.48 -3.94 15.43
N ASP A 177 -13.61 -2.62 15.22
CA ASP A 177 -14.71 -2.06 14.45
C ASP A 177 -14.29 -0.86 13.60
N VAL A 178 -15.10 -0.53 12.60
CA VAL A 178 -14.99 0.69 11.82
C VAL A 178 -15.40 1.87 12.71
N LEU A 179 -14.65 2.95 12.63
CA LEU A 179 -14.96 4.17 13.37
C LEU A 179 -15.92 5.07 12.59
N ASP A 180 -16.68 5.88 13.29
CA ASP A 180 -17.52 6.92 12.67
C ASP A 180 -16.67 8.05 12.10
N GLU A 181 -15.43 8.17 12.56
CA GLU A 181 -14.46 9.16 12.10
C GLU A 181 -13.84 8.75 10.76
N THR A 182 -13.55 9.75 9.95
CA THR A 182 -12.80 9.60 8.69
C THR A 182 -11.53 10.44 8.73
N ARG A 183 -10.54 10.07 7.94
CA ARG A 183 -9.36 10.88 7.65
C ARG A 183 -9.44 11.35 6.20
N VAL A 184 -9.05 12.59 5.96
CA VAL A 184 -8.98 13.15 4.61
C VAL A 184 -7.55 13.08 4.11
N ILE A 185 -7.38 12.72 2.83
CA ILE A 185 -6.13 12.87 2.08
C ILE A 185 -6.32 13.88 0.96
N HIS A 186 -5.27 14.67 0.72
CA HIS A 186 -5.26 15.76 -0.26
C HIS A 186 -4.36 15.44 -1.45
#